data_5ada484c6236ed3aa66e3829f9623f8d
#
_entry.id   5ada484c6236ed3aa66e3829f9623f8d
#
_cell.length_a   1.000
_cell.length_b   1.000
_cell.length_c   1.000
_cell.angle_alpha   90.00
_cell.angle_beta   90.00
_cell.angle_gamma   90.00
#
_symmetry.space_group_name_H-M   'P 1'
#
loop_
_entity.id
_entity.type
_entity.pdbx_description
1 polymer ?
#
loop_
_entity_poly.entity_id
_entity_poly.type
_entity_poly.pdbx_seq_one_letter_code
_entity_poly.pdbx_strand_id
1 'polypeptide(L)'
;MKKKAQPAKVSYFFGPGWNDLKTFIKKFWEFTQEDIKKRAEKVEKGKGVMSLSGAASLLSCFSLILFGSLFFLAIAFTVSLILGLIFLLVYLLFFLHWISDRIHLIRNKIFVACPSCKSKYFIPTYICPSCGARHSDLTPGKYGAFFRTCQCGKKLPAHFLLRRDRLEAECPNCGHSLSGTGNRPLCVPIIGGRSSGKTAFITAFSCEFIERVAPRNGMEIQHYNKENHDFYEKVLRSHYLHGTSMQSKEATDIKAASSVAFSFMVHHKKMKPDRLIQIYDIAGETFVNNTENELQLHYTYSEGIVFVLDPLSIPSIRNRLDEGISEVDKSSVGTLDVDLVLDSFLNKLRQITGHASGDALDIPIAVVISKADIRTVDEFIGDEKISAYLSQNGLDMNKYTAVEDRLCREFLTENGMAHFVNAIDMKFKNNRYFKCSAIGHSRERGRYNPKGVLEPMEWIFQTTDNGMKSIWHDSEFEKL
;
A
#
# COMPACT_ATOMS: atom_id res chain seq x y z
N MET A 1 0.47 22.13 -1.23
CA MET A 1 -0.96 22.17 -0.81
C MET A 1 -1.08 22.78 0.57
N LYS A 2 -1.90 23.83 0.77
CA LYS A 2 -2.22 24.33 2.12
C LYS A 2 -2.98 23.23 2.88
N LYS A 3 -2.44 22.73 4.00
CA LYS A 3 -3.16 21.81 4.88
C LYS A 3 -4.49 22.45 5.26
N LYS A 4 -5.62 21.85 4.88
CA LYS A 4 -6.94 22.30 5.34
C LYS A 4 -6.96 22.21 6.87
N ALA A 5 -7.55 23.22 7.53
CA ALA A 5 -7.69 23.24 8.98
C ALA A 5 -8.42 21.96 9.45
N GLN A 6 -7.87 21.32 10.48
CA GLN A 6 -8.49 20.12 11.07
C GLN A 6 -9.76 20.53 11.82
N PRO A 7 -10.94 19.98 11.53
CA PRO A 7 -12.18 20.31 12.22
C PRO A 7 -12.27 19.60 13.58
N ALA A 8 -11.26 19.77 14.42
CA ALA A 8 -11.12 19.09 15.69
C ALA A 8 -10.71 20.06 16.80
N LYS A 9 -11.17 19.78 18.00
CA LYS A 9 -10.81 20.56 19.21
C LYS A 9 -9.40 20.21 19.63
N VAL A 10 -8.59 21.23 19.95
CA VAL A 10 -7.24 21.06 20.48
C VAL A 10 -7.30 20.48 21.89
N SER A 11 -6.41 19.54 22.22
CA SER A 11 -6.28 18.99 23.57
C SER A 11 -5.88 20.09 24.56
N TYR A 12 -6.42 20.00 25.79
CA TYR A 12 -6.12 20.93 26.88
C TYR A 12 -4.61 21.19 27.05
N PHE A 13 -3.81 20.15 27.00
CA PHE A 13 -2.36 20.24 27.18
C PHE A 13 -1.58 20.87 26.01
N PHE A 14 -2.20 21.10 24.85
CA PHE A 14 -1.55 21.73 23.69
C PHE A 14 -1.93 23.20 23.48
N GLY A 15 -2.83 23.71 24.26
CA GLY A 15 -3.25 25.12 24.11
C GLY A 15 -3.86 25.67 25.39
N PRO A 16 -5.06 25.26 25.80
CA PRO A 16 -5.75 25.83 26.98
C PRO A 16 -4.91 25.76 28.25
N GLY A 17 -4.25 24.66 28.54
CA GLY A 17 -3.40 24.50 29.73
C GLY A 17 -2.29 25.52 29.85
N TRP A 18 -1.61 25.86 28.73
CA TRP A 18 -0.61 26.91 28.71
C TRP A 18 -1.17 28.30 28.94
N ASN A 19 -2.37 28.58 28.45
CA ASN A 19 -3.07 29.84 28.69
C ASN A 19 -3.51 29.96 30.14
N ASP A 20 -3.97 28.86 30.73
CA ASP A 20 -4.35 28.85 32.16
C ASP A 20 -3.14 29.09 33.06
N LEU A 21 -1.98 28.47 32.75
CA LEU A 21 -0.71 28.71 33.45
C LEU A 21 -0.32 30.20 33.36
N LYS A 22 -0.32 30.77 32.13
CA LYS A 22 -0.01 32.20 31.96
C LYS A 22 -0.97 33.10 32.72
N THR A 23 -2.27 32.78 32.69
CA THR A 23 -3.30 33.54 33.40
C THR A 23 -3.12 33.43 34.90
N PHE A 24 -2.78 32.25 35.42
CA PHE A 24 -2.48 32.07 36.85
C PHE A 24 -1.30 32.93 37.31
N ILE A 25 -0.18 32.89 36.58
CA ILE A 25 1.03 33.67 36.87
C ILE A 25 0.70 35.17 36.85
N LYS A 26 -0.04 35.64 35.83
CA LYS A 26 -0.45 37.04 35.68
C LYS A 26 -1.34 37.52 36.85
N LYS A 27 -2.39 36.76 37.21
CA LYS A 27 -3.29 37.09 38.32
C LYS A 27 -2.55 37.13 39.66
N PHE A 28 -1.64 36.19 39.89
CA PHE A 28 -0.85 36.16 41.09
C PHE A 28 0.07 37.39 41.20
N TRP A 29 0.67 37.83 40.09
CA TRP A 29 1.48 39.03 40.01
C TRP A 29 0.63 40.30 40.27
N GLU A 30 -0.52 40.39 39.63
CA GLU A 30 -1.47 41.51 39.81
C GLU A 30 -1.92 41.62 41.30
N PHE A 31 -2.25 40.50 41.94
CA PHE A 31 -2.61 40.45 43.35
C PHE A 31 -1.46 40.95 44.24
N THR A 32 -0.24 40.53 43.96
CA THR A 32 0.95 40.98 44.72
C THR A 32 1.17 42.51 44.55
N GLN A 33 1.04 43.02 43.34
CA GLN A 33 1.15 44.46 43.08
C GLN A 33 0.06 45.27 43.79
N GLU A 34 -1.19 44.81 43.83
CA GLU A 34 -2.25 45.46 44.56
C GLU A 34 -1.97 45.51 46.07
N ASP A 35 -1.45 44.44 46.65
CA ASP A 35 -1.12 44.40 48.09
C ASP A 35 0.03 45.35 48.40
N ILE A 36 1.06 45.42 47.54
CA ILE A 36 2.13 46.40 47.64
C ILE A 36 1.56 47.82 47.57
N LYS A 37 0.69 48.11 46.62
CA LYS A 37 0.05 49.43 46.43
C LYS A 37 -0.78 49.83 47.61
N LYS A 38 -1.64 48.95 48.18
CA LYS A 38 -2.43 49.16 49.36
C LYS A 38 -1.57 49.51 50.60
N ARG A 39 -0.40 48.87 50.72
CA ARG A 39 0.58 49.16 51.83
C ARG A 39 1.28 50.49 51.60
N ALA A 40 1.66 50.83 50.37
CA ALA A 40 2.28 52.09 50.02
C ALA A 40 1.29 53.29 50.31
N GLU A 41 0.01 53.15 49.94
CA GLU A 41 -1.03 54.15 50.25
C GLU A 41 -1.22 54.35 51.74
N LYS A 42 -1.05 53.32 52.57
CA LYS A 42 -1.08 53.44 54.04
C LYS A 42 0.10 54.23 54.56
N VAL A 43 1.27 54.13 53.92
CA VAL A 43 2.46 54.96 54.25
C VAL A 43 2.22 56.43 53.95
N GLU A 44 1.57 56.74 52.85
CA GLU A 44 1.29 58.11 52.38
C GLU A 44 0.21 58.79 53.22
N LYS A 45 -0.77 58.04 53.70
CA LYS A 45 -1.86 58.55 54.61
C LYS A 45 -1.41 58.64 56.05
N GLY A 46 -0.35 57.99 56.47
CA GLY A 46 0.23 58.07 57.83
C GLY A 46 1.09 59.33 57.96
N LYS A 47 0.83 60.20 58.98
CA LYS A 47 1.44 61.49 59.27
C LYS A 47 3.01 61.44 59.05
N GLY A 48 3.47 61.69 57.86
CA GLY A 48 4.83 61.98 57.47
C GLY A 48 5.84 60.84 57.76
N VAL A 49 6.89 60.74 56.91
CA VAL A 49 7.96 59.74 56.99
C VAL A 49 8.73 59.77 58.32
N MET A 50 8.62 60.83 59.08
CA MET A 50 9.32 61.01 60.37
C MET A 50 8.54 60.49 61.63
N SER A 51 7.33 59.96 61.47
CA SER A 51 6.62 59.31 62.57
C SER A 51 7.08 57.82 62.65
N LEU A 52 7.08 57.28 63.90
CA LEU A 52 7.45 55.87 64.14
C LEU A 52 6.61 54.91 63.31
N SER A 53 5.35 55.26 63.11
CA SER A 53 4.38 54.50 62.27
C SER A 53 4.71 54.59 60.75
N GLY A 54 5.19 55.73 60.28
CA GLY A 54 5.62 55.94 58.90
C GLY A 54 6.90 55.16 58.57
N ALA A 55 7.87 55.18 59.45
CA ALA A 55 9.09 54.43 59.31
C ALA A 55 8.84 52.90 59.31
N ALA A 56 7.99 52.43 60.23
CA ALA A 56 7.59 51.01 60.26
C ALA A 56 6.83 50.56 59.00
N SER A 57 6.00 51.44 58.43
CA SER A 57 5.28 51.14 57.18
C SER A 57 6.18 51.13 55.97
N LEU A 58 7.19 52.01 55.89
CA LEU A 58 8.22 51.99 54.82
C LEU A 58 9.09 50.74 54.93
N LEU A 59 9.51 50.34 56.15
CA LEU A 59 10.30 49.11 56.35
C LEU A 59 9.47 47.88 55.95
N SER A 60 8.16 47.88 56.27
CA SER A 60 7.23 46.83 55.85
C SER A 60 7.04 46.78 54.34
N CYS A 61 6.90 47.91 53.66
CA CYS A 61 6.85 47.97 52.20
C CYS A 61 8.15 47.49 51.56
N PHE A 62 9.30 47.94 52.08
CA PHE A 62 10.62 47.49 51.57
C PHE A 62 10.82 46.00 51.82
N SER A 63 10.47 45.50 52.98
CA SER A 63 10.48 44.06 53.29
C SER A 63 9.60 43.26 52.36
N LEU A 64 8.37 43.75 52.07
CA LEU A 64 7.45 43.07 51.18
C LEU A 64 7.89 43.10 49.73
N ILE A 65 8.48 44.21 49.27
CA ILE A 65 9.06 44.29 47.95
C ILE A 65 10.26 43.35 47.79
N LEU A 66 11.15 43.33 48.78
CA LEU A 66 12.37 42.51 48.69
C LEU A 66 12.07 41.02 48.93
N PHE A 67 11.51 40.68 50.09
CA PHE A 67 11.26 39.29 50.49
C PHE A 67 9.99 38.74 49.89
N GLY A 68 8.94 39.54 49.70
CA GLY A 68 7.70 39.12 49.06
C GLY A 68 7.88 38.82 47.58
N SER A 69 8.66 39.67 46.87
CA SER A 69 8.99 39.40 45.45
C SER A 69 9.88 38.18 45.25
N LEU A 70 10.88 38.01 46.17
CA LEU A 70 11.75 36.86 46.13
C LEU A 70 11.00 35.55 46.45
N PHE A 71 10.11 35.58 47.42
CA PHE A 71 9.22 34.47 47.78
C PHE A 71 8.21 34.15 46.66
N PHE A 72 7.63 35.20 46.05
CA PHE A 72 6.76 35.06 44.87
C PHE A 72 7.49 34.39 43.71
N LEU A 73 8.72 34.85 43.39
CA LEU A 73 9.52 34.29 42.32
C LEU A 73 9.85 32.82 42.61
N ALA A 74 10.20 32.49 43.85
CA ALA A 74 10.46 31.12 44.26
C ALA A 74 9.23 30.21 44.08
N ILE A 75 8.05 30.64 44.54
CA ILE A 75 6.80 29.90 44.37
C ILE A 75 6.42 29.81 42.89
N ALA A 76 6.46 30.91 42.15
CA ALA A 76 6.12 30.93 40.72
C ALA A 76 7.08 30.02 39.92
N PHE A 77 8.35 30.02 40.23
CA PHE A 77 9.35 29.15 39.66
C PHE A 77 9.03 27.67 39.95
N THR A 78 8.79 27.32 41.23
CA THR A 78 8.49 25.95 41.65
C THR A 78 7.23 25.42 40.99
N VAL A 79 6.16 26.24 41.01
CA VAL A 79 4.87 25.86 40.35
C VAL A 79 5.06 25.72 38.84
N SER A 80 5.79 26.63 38.20
CA SER A 80 6.09 26.56 36.77
C SER A 80 6.94 25.32 36.42
N LEU A 81 7.88 24.96 37.26
CA LEU A 81 8.73 23.77 37.10
C LEU A 81 7.89 22.48 37.20
N ILE A 82 7.03 22.38 38.22
CA ILE A 82 6.13 21.23 38.41
C ILE A 82 5.17 21.10 37.23
N LEU A 83 4.50 22.18 36.83
CA LEU A 83 3.58 22.16 35.69
C LEU A 83 4.31 21.91 34.38
N GLY A 84 5.52 22.46 34.20
CA GLY A 84 6.38 22.17 33.05
C GLY A 84 6.77 20.70 32.97
N LEU A 85 7.08 20.09 34.11
CA LEU A 85 7.39 18.65 34.18
C LEU A 85 6.16 17.80 33.82
N ILE A 86 4.98 18.16 34.34
CA ILE A 86 3.74 17.47 34.00
C ILE A 86 3.46 17.58 32.50
N PHE A 87 3.58 18.77 31.92
CA PHE A 87 3.41 18.95 30.50
C PHE A 87 4.45 18.15 29.69
N LEU A 88 5.71 18.15 30.09
CA LEU A 88 6.75 17.36 29.44
C LEU A 88 6.40 15.87 29.42
N LEU A 89 5.94 15.31 30.54
CA LEU A 89 5.49 13.92 30.63
C LEU A 89 4.30 13.64 29.71
N VAL A 90 3.32 14.53 29.65
CA VAL A 90 2.15 14.39 28.76
C VAL A 90 2.57 14.47 27.28
N TYR A 91 3.48 15.39 26.91
CA TYR A 91 4.00 15.47 25.55
C TYR A 91 4.79 14.23 25.18
N LEU A 92 5.59 13.69 26.11
CA LEU A 92 6.31 12.44 25.93
C LEU A 92 5.35 11.27 25.70
N LEU A 93 4.27 11.17 26.45
CA LEU A 93 3.24 10.15 26.23
C LEU A 93 2.58 10.28 24.85
N PHE A 94 2.26 11.50 24.40
CA PHE A 94 1.74 11.71 23.05
C PHE A 94 2.75 11.30 21.98
N PHE A 95 4.02 11.59 22.17
CA PHE A 95 5.10 11.21 21.27
C PHE A 95 5.28 9.69 21.19
N LEU A 96 5.28 9.00 22.35
CA LEU A 96 5.37 7.55 22.41
C LEU A 96 4.16 6.88 21.73
N HIS A 97 2.96 7.44 21.92
CA HIS A 97 1.76 6.96 21.23
C HIS A 97 1.83 7.17 19.72
N TRP A 98 2.31 8.32 19.28
CA TRP A 98 2.50 8.61 17.87
C TRP A 98 3.53 7.68 17.23
N ILE A 99 4.68 7.47 17.89
CA ILE A 99 5.70 6.51 17.43
C ILE A 99 5.13 5.09 17.36
N SER A 100 4.40 4.66 18.40
CA SER A 100 3.77 3.33 18.41
C SER A 100 2.82 3.13 17.22
N ASP A 101 2.00 4.14 16.89
CA ASP A 101 1.13 4.11 15.71
C ASP A 101 1.94 3.98 14.42
N ARG A 102 3.04 4.73 14.28
CA ARG A 102 3.92 4.67 13.09
C ARG A 102 4.66 3.35 12.95
N ILE A 103 5.26 2.86 14.03
CA ILE A 103 5.95 1.57 14.04
C ILE A 103 4.97 0.45 13.67
N HIS A 104 3.75 0.48 14.20
CA HIS A 104 2.74 -0.52 13.88
C HIS A 104 2.41 -0.53 12.38
N LEU A 105 2.18 0.63 11.77
CA LEU A 105 1.90 0.75 10.32
C LEU A 105 3.08 0.28 9.47
N ILE A 106 4.30 0.70 9.81
CA ILE A 106 5.51 0.35 9.05
C ILE A 106 5.81 -1.14 9.16
N ARG A 107 5.81 -1.69 10.38
CA ARG A 107 6.12 -3.11 10.63
C ARG A 107 5.15 -4.06 9.91
N ASN A 108 3.87 -3.70 9.88
CA ASN A 108 2.84 -4.48 9.21
C ASN A 108 2.67 -4.11 7.73
N LYS A 109 3.52 -3.21 7.20
CA LYS A 109 3.44 -2.72 5.82
C LYS A 109 2.03 -2.20 5.46
N ILE A 110 1.33 -1.56 6.42
CA ILE A 110 0.00 -0.99 6.20
C ILE A 110 0.17 0.40 5.59
N PHE A 111 -0.24 0.54 4.36
CA PHE A 111 -0.31 1.81 3.64
C PHE A 111 -1.51 1.80 2.70
N VAL A 112 -1.90 2.94 2.22
CA VAL A 112 -3.00 3.07 1.27
C VAL A 112 -2.42 3.41 -0.10
N ALA A 113 -2.78 2.61 -1.10
CA ALA A 113 -2.54 2.89 -2.50
C ALA A 113 -3.89 3.25 -3.14
N CYS A 114 -4.02 4.50 -3.60
CA CYS A 114 -5.27 4.95 -4.21
C CYS A 114 -5.49 4.27 -5.57
N PRO A 115 -6.62 3.60 -5.81
CA PRO A 115 -6.86 2.96 -7.10
C PRO A 115 -7.06 3.97 -8.24
N SER A 116 -7.45 5.21 -7.95
CA SER A 116 -7.68 6.26 -8.94
C SER A 116 -6.39 7.02 -9.30
N CYS A 117 -5.76 7.72 -8.35
CA CYS A 117 -4.57 8.54 -8.62
C CYS A 117 -3.24 7.85 -8.31
N LYS A 118 -3.26 6.59 -7.89
CA LYS A 118 -2.08 5.73 -7.62
C LYS A 118 -1.11 6.27 -6.55
N SER A 119 -1.47 7.31 -5.84
CA SER A 119 -0.64 7.87 -4.75
C SER A 119 -0.60 6.94 -3.56
N LYS A 120 0.59 6.82 -2.94
CA LYS A 120 0.83 6.04 -1.73
C LYS A 120 0.92 6.96 -0.51
N TYR A 121 0.26 6.59 0.58
CA TYR A 121 0.36 7.28 1.87
C TYR A 121 0.00 6.35 3.03
N PHE A 122 0.52 6.67 4.22
CA PHE A 122 0.24 5.88 5.43
C PHE A 122 -1.09 6.26 6.09
N ILE A 123 -1.53 7.49 5.92
CA ILE A 123 -2.73 8.01 6.58
C ILE A 123 -3.59 8.74 5.56
N PRO A 124 -4.78 8.20 5.26
CA PRO A 124 -5.76 8.84 4.40
C PRO A 124 -6.48 9.99 5.14
N THR A 125 -7.35 10.70 4.43
CA THR A 125 -8.28 11.63 5.04
C THR A 125 -9.49 10.87 5.53
N TYR A 126 -9.71 10.83 6.84
CA TYR A 126 -10.86 10.17 7.46
C TYR A 126 -12.07 11.10 7.56
N ILE A 127 -13.26 10.53 7.45
CA ILE A 127 -14.54 11.23 7.49
C ILE A 127 -15.21 11.01 8.83
N CYS A 128 -15.70 12.08 9.45
CA CYS A 128 -16.49 11.97 10.67
C CYS A 128 -17.86 11.36 10.37
N PRO A 129 -18.23 10.22 10.99
CA PRO A 129 -19.50 9.55 10.69
C PRO A 129 -20.75 10.35 11.14
N SER A 130 -20.57 11.38 11.96
CA SER A 130 -21.70 12.18 12.46
C SER A 130 -21.95 13.47 11.67
N CYS A 131 -20.90 14.10 11.11
CA CYS A 131 -21.05 15.40 10.44
C CYS A 131 -20.36 15.49 9.08
N GLY A 132 -19.75 14.40 8.60
CA GLY A 132 -19.03 14.38 7.32
C GLY A 132 -17.73 15.21 7.29
N ALA A 133 -17.29 15.76 8.43
CA ALA A 133 -16.09 16.59 8.47
C ALA A 133 -14.83 15.77 8.16
N ARG A 134 -13.93 16.34 7.34
CA ARG A 134 -12.70 15.69 6.86
C ARG A 134 -11.54 15.92 7.81
N HIS A 135 -10.93 14.85 8.28
CA HIS A 135 -9.77 14.83 9.16
C HIS A 135 -8.55 14.31 8.41
N SER A 136 -7.72 15.18 7.87
CA SER A 136 -6.40 14.84 7.34
C SER A 136 -5.45 14.64 8.53
N ASP A 137 -4.62 13.62 8.53
CA ASP A 137 -3.68 13.34 9.62
C ASP A 137 -4.35 13.01 10.98
N LEU A 138 -5.29 12.07 10.97
CA LEU A 138 -5.92 11.55 12.19
C LEU A 138 -4.94 10.65 12.94
N THR A 139 -4.04 11.27 13.72
CA THR A 139 -2.98 10.60 14.47
C THR A 139 -2.92 11.08 15.92
N PRO A 140 -2.31 10.32 16.85
CA PRO A 140 -2.04 10.81 18.19
C PRO A 140 -1.28 12.14 18.18
N GLY A 141 -1.68 13.11 18.99
CA GLY A 141 -1.03 14.42 19.05
C GLY A 141 -1.89 15.51 19.65
N LYS A 142 -1.71 16.74 19.18
CA LYS A 142 -2.35 17.95 19.75
C LYS A 142 -3.88 17.93 19.86
N TYR A 143 -4.56 17.07 19.11
CA TYR A 143 -6.01 16.89 19.17
C TYR A 143 -6.46 15.73 20.07
N GLY A 144 -5.53 15.04 20.70
CA GLY A 144 -5.75 13.91 21.59
C GLY A 144 -4.82 12.75 21.32
N ALA A 145 -4.47 11.97 22.36
CA ALA A 145 -3.60 10.81 22.25
C ALA A 145 -4.34 9.59 21.69
N PHE A 146 -5.46 9.24 22.32
CA PHE A 146 -6.25 8.05 21.98
C PHE A 146 -7.41 8.39 21.04
N PHE A 147 -8.10 9.49 21.33
CA PHE A 147 -9.26 9.94 20.58
C PHE A 147 -9.13 11.41 20.23
N ARG A 148 -9.53 11.75 19.03
CA ARG A 148 -9.68 13.13 18.57
C ARG A 148 -11.15 13.53 18.68
N THR A 149 -11.43 14.68 19.27
CA THR A 149 -12.80 15.20 19.35
C THR A 149 -13.07 16.11 18.15
N CYS A 150 -13.98 15.71 17.29
CA CYS A 150 -14.45 16.53 16.18
C CYS A 150 -15.20 17.78 16.69
N GLN A 151 -15.33 18.82 15.87
CA GLN A 151 -16.10 20.03 16.22
C GLN A 151 -17.56 19.72 16.57
N CYS A 152 -18.15 18.69 15.96
CA CYS A 152 -19.50 18.19 16.29
C CYS A 152 -19.59 17.44 17.64
N GLY A 153 -18.47 17.24 18.36
CA GLY A 153 -18.41 16.52 19.63
C GLY A 153 -18.14 15.02 19.51
N LYS A 154 -18.20 14.43 18.32
CA LYS A 154 -17.92 13.00 18.13
C LYS A 154 -16.45 12.68 18.42
N LYS A 155 -16.20 11.64 19.22
CA LYS A 155 -14.86 11.10 19.47
C LYS A 155 -14.47 10.15 18.33
N LEU A 156 -13.33 10.41 17.71
CA LEU A 156 -12.75 9.60 16.63
C LEU A 156 -11.47 8.93 17.12
N PRO A 157 -11.23 7.65 16.86
CA PRO A 157 -10.00 6.98 17.26
C PRO A 157 -8.81 7.60 16.51
N ALA A 158 -7.77 7.99 17.26
CA ALA A 158 -6.56 8.59 16.70
C ALA A 158 -5.44 7.57 16.47
N HIS A 159 -5.48 6.41 17.15
CA HIS A 159 -4.51 5.34 17.03
C HIS A 159 -5.10 4.16 16.23
N PHE A 160 -4.26 3.50 15.42
CA PHE A 160 -4.69 2.37 14.58
C PHE A 160 -5.31 1.23 15.41
N LEU A 161 -4.71 0.83 16.52
CA LEU A 161 -5.21 -0.23 17.40
C LEU A 161 -6.60 0.05 18.00
N LEU A 162 -7.05 1.30 17.97
CA LEU A 162 -8.40 1.71 18.39
C LEU A 162 -9.42 1.66 17.26
N ARG A 163 -9.12 0.94 16.20
CA ARG A 163 -10.02 0.72 15.04
C ARG A 163 -10.28 1.99 14.22
N ARG A 164 -9.23 2.82 14.02
CA ARG A 164 -9.25 3.94 13.08
C ARG A 164 -9.58 3.50 11.65
N ASP A 165 -9.15 2.29 11.29
CA ASP A 165 -9.39 1.62 10.01
C ASP A 165 -10.87 1.42 9.66
N ARG A 166 -11.78 1.48 10.65
CA ARG A 166 -13.23 1.36 10.44
C ARG A 166 -13.91 2.65 10.01
N LEU A 167 -13.21 3.77 10.06
CA LEU A 167 -13.74 5.04 9.61
C LEU A 167 -13.72 5.07 8.08
N GLU A 168 -14.76 5.68 7.50
CA GLU A 168 -14.74 6.04 6.09
C GLU A 168 -13.55 6.94 5.79
N ALA A 169 -12.93 6.73 4.64
CA ALA A 169 -11.74 7.44 4.26
C ALA A 169 -11.75 7.84 2.79
N GLU A 170 -11.07 8.94 2.49
CA GLU A 170 -10.86 9.46 1.15
C GLU A 170 -9.38 9.67 0.87
N CYS A 171 -9.03 9.60 -0.40
CA CYS A 171 -7.70 9.94 -0.87
C CYS A 171 -7.40 11.43 -0.61
N PRO A 172 -6.31 11.78 0.09
CA PRO A 172 -5.96 13.17 0.34
C PRO A 172 -5.59 13.94 -0.94
N ASN A 173 -5.27 13.24 -2.03
CA ASN A 173 -4.86 13.84 -3.30
C ASN A 173 -6.05 14.07 -4.25
N CYS A 174 -6.84 13.03 -4.54
CA CYS A 174 -7.93 13.10 -5.52
C CYS A 174 -9.34 13.04 -4.93
N GLY A 175 -9.50 12.76 -3.61
CA GLY A 175 -10.80 12.66 -2.97
C GLY A 175 -11.56 11.36 -3.24
N HIS A 176 -10.96 10.39 -3.94
CA HIS A 176 -11.58 9.09 -4.19
C HIS A 176 -11.85 8.35 -2.89
N SER A 177 -13.03 7.72 -2.76
CA SER A 177 -13.41 6.92 -1.59
C SER A 177 -12.54 5.68 -1.47
N LEU A 178 -12.08 5.37 -0.26
CA LEU A 178 -11.15 4.30 0.03
C LEU A 178 -11.79 3.26 0.95
N SER A 179 -11.62 2.00 0.60
CA SER A 179 -12.01 0.85 1.43
C SER A 179 -10.77 0.10 1.92
N GLY A 180 -10.90 -0.63 3.03
CA GLY A 180 -9.83 -1.49 3.52
C GLY A 180 -8.55 -0.77 3.94
N THR A 181 -8.65 0.45 4.47
CA THR A 181 -7.50 1.29 4.85
C THR A 181 -6.64 0.71 5.97
N GLY A 182 -7.13 -0.34 6.64
CA GLY A 182 -6.40 -1.11 7.66
C GLY A 182 -5.69 -2.35 7.14
N ASN A 183 -5.84 -2.67 5.87
CA ASN A 183 -5.30 -3.88 5.27
C ASN A 183 -3.88 -3.64 4.75
N ARG A 184 -3.08 -4.70 4.68
CA ARG A 184 -1.81 -4.67 3.97
C ARG A 184 -2.08 -4.82 2.48
N PRO A 185 -1.74 -3.85 1.62
CA PRO A 185 -1.89 -4.01 0.19
C PRO A 185 -0.83 -4.96 -0.37
N LEU A 186 -1.25 -5.81 -1.29
CA LEU A 186 -0.42 -6.68 -2.12
C LEU A 186 -0.68 -6.30 -3.58
N CYS A 187 0.15 -5.42 -4.10
CA CYS A 187 0.00 -4.87 -5.44
C CYS A 187 0.84 -5.67 -6.43
N VAL A 188 0.20 -6.26 -7.43
CA VAL A 188 0.83 -7.07 -8.46
C VAL A 188 0.46 -6.53 -9.84
N PRO A 189 1.33 -5.76 -10.49
CA PRO A 189 1.17 -5.40 -11.89
C PRO A 189 1.42 -6.62 -12.80
N ILE A 190 0.53 -6.78 -13.78
CA ILE A 190 0.66 -7.78 -14.83
C ILE A 190 1.01 -7.06 -16.12
N ILE A 191 2.18 -7.41 -16.66
CA ILE A 191 2.83 -6.74 -17.78
C ILE A 191 2.98 -7.72 -18.94
N GLY A 192 3.01 -7.22 -20.15
CA GLY A 192 3.26 -8.04 -21.34
C GLY A 192 2.79 -7.32 -22.60
N GLY A 193 3.18 -7.83 -23.75
CA GLY A 193 2.79 -7.31 -25.05
C GLY A 193 1.29 -7.31 -25.30
N ARG A 194 0.86 -6.65 -26.37
CA ARG A 194 -0.54 -6.73 -26.83
C ARG A 194 -0.87 -8.18 -27.18
N SER A 195 -2.09 -8.61 -26.85
CA SER A 195 -2.57 -9.98 -27.08
C SER A 195 -1.76 -11.10 -26.40
N SER A 196 -0.88 -10.78 -25.46
CA SER A 196 -0.11 -11.79 -24.71
C SER A 196 -0.93 -12.65 -23.75
N GLY A 197 -2.23 -12.38 -23.60
CA GLY A 197 -3.09 -13.16 -22.70
C GLY A 197 -3.21 -12.61 -21.28
N LYS A 198 -2.75 -11.39 -20.99
CA LYS A 198 -2.83 -10.76 -19.64
C LYS A 198 -4.25 -10.78 -19.06
N THR A 199 -5.20 -10.26 -19.81
CA THR A 199 -6.60 -10.16 -19.34
C THR A 199 -7.21 -11.55 -19.12
N ALA A 200 -6.88 -12.53 -19.97
CA ALA A 200 -7.31 -13.91 -19.77
C ALA A 200 -6.67 -14.53 -18.52
N PHE A 201 -5.38 -14.25 -18.28
CA PHE A 201 -4.68 -14.65 -17.05
C PHE A 201 -5.34 -14.04 -15.80
N ILE A 202 -5.62 -12.73 -15.80
CA ILE A 202 -6.31 -12.04 -14.69
C ILE A 202 -7.68 -12.65 -14.42
N THR A 203 -8.44 -12.89 -15.49
CA THR A 203 -9.77 -13.51 -15.41
C THR A 203 -9.70 -14.91 -14.80
N ALA A 204 -8.83 -15.76 -15.33
CA ALA A 204 -8.67 -17.14 -14.86
C ALA A 204 -8.15 -17.19 -13.42
N PHE A 205 -7.09 -16.42 -13.11
CA PHE A 205 -6.57 -16.32 -11.74
C PHE A 205 -7.65 -15.85 -10.76
N SER A 206 -8.35 -14.77 -11.07
CA SER A 206 -9.34 -14.18 -10.16
C SER A 206 -10.47 -15.15 -9.85
N CYS A 207 -11.00 -15.83 -10.86
CA CYS A 207 -12.08 -16.81 -10.68
C CYS A 207 -11.59 -18.06 -9.91
N GLU A 208 -10.44 -18.63 -10.31
CA GLU A 208 -9.85 -19.79 -9.63
C GLU A 208 -9.49 -19.47 -8.17
N PHE A 209 -8.90 -18.32 -7.91
CA PHE A 209 -8.55 -17.91 -6.56
C PHE A 209 -9.78 -17.71 -5.69
N ILE A 210 -10.76 -16.95 -6.16
CA ILE A 210 -11.96 -16.59 -5.38
C ILE A 210 -12.88 -17.80 -5.19
N GLU A 211 -13.10 -18.61 -6.25
CA GLU A 211 -14.08 -19.69 -6.21
C GLU A 211 -13.50 -21.02 -5.67
N ARG A 212 -12.18 -21.25 -5.80
CA ARG A 212 -11.56 -22.54 -5.43
C ARG A 212 -10.52 -22.41 -4.32
N VAL A 213 -9.51 -21.55 -4.50
CA VAL A 213 -8.38 -21.46 -3.55
C VAL A 213 -8.82 -20.87 -2.22
N ALA A 214 -9.53 -19.76 -2.24
CA ALA A 214 -9.91 -19.06 -1.02
C ALA A 214 -10.81 -19.91 -0.10
N PRO A 215 -11.90 -20.55 -0.59
CA PRO A 215 -12.72 -21.42 0.28
C PRO A 215 -11.95 -22.63 0.80
N ARG A 216 -11.11 -23.28 -0.04
CA ARG A 216 -10.31 -24.45 0.35
C ARG A 216 -9.35 -24.13 1.49
N ASN A 217 -8.77 -22.94 1.48
CA ASN A 217 -7.82 -22.48 2.50
C ASN A 217 -8.48 -21.68 3.64
N GLY A 218 -9.81 -21.65 3.73
CA GLY A 218 -10.55 -20.95 4.79
C GLY A 218 -10.41 -19.43 4.74
N MET A 219 -10.14 -18.87 3.56
CA MET A 219 -10.09 -17.44 3.32
C MET A 219 -11.48 -16.92 2.97
N GLU A 220 -11.86 -15.79 3.56
CA GLU A 220 -13.07 -15.05 3.22
C GLU A 220 -12.71 -13.89 2.28
N ILE A 221 -13.40 -13.80 1.15
CA ILE A 221 -13.16 -12.76 0.15
C ILE A 221 -14.22 -11.68 0.25
N GLN A 222 -13.77 -10.42 0.29
CA GLN A 222 -14.62 -9.24 0.21
C GLN A 222 -14.16 -8.34 -0.93
N HIS A 223 -15.02 -8.03 -1.88
CA HIS A 223 -14.70 -7.09 -2.94
C HIS A 223 -14.42 -5.69 -2.38
N TYR A 224 -13.50 -4.98 -3.00
CA TYR A 224 -13.05 -3.66 -2.53
C TYR A 224 -14.19 -2.66 -2.43
N ASN A 225 -15.06 -2.63 -3.44
CA ASN A 225 -16.28 -1.82 -3.52
C ASN A 225 -17.29 -2.48 -4.46
N LYS A 226 -18.46 -1.83 -4.60
CA LYS A 226 -19.52 -2.32 -5.49
C LYS A 226 -19.08 -2.40 -6.95
N GLU A 227 -18.28 -1.44 -7.41
CA GLU A 227 -17.77 -1.43 -8.80
C GLU A 227 -16.88 -2.64 -9.07
N ASN A 228 -15.99 -3.00 -8.14
CA ASN A 228 -15.16 -4.21 -8.23
C ASN A 228 -16.01 -5.49 -8.17
N HIS A 229 -17.05 -5.52 -7.36
CA HIS A 229 -17.99 -6.65 -7.32
C HIS A 229 -18.74 -6.80 -8.67
N ASP A 230 -19.29 -5.71 -9.20
CA ASP A 230 -19.98 -5.71 -10.48
C ASP A 230 -19.04 -6.08 -11.64
N PHE A 231 -17.80 -5.61 -11.62
CA PHE A 231 -16.77 -5.97 -12.60
C PHE A 231 -16.45 -7.47 -12.54
N TYR A 232 -16.29 -8.03 -11.35
CA TYR A 232 -16.07 -9.46 -11.17
C TYR A 232 -17.23 -10.28 -11.73
N GLU A 233 -18.46 -10.03 -11.29
CA GLU A 233 -19.62 -10.85 -11.66
C GLU A 233 -20.00 -10.69 -13.15
N LYS A 234 -20.05 -9.45 -13.66
CA LYS A 234 -20.54 -9.16 -15.02
C LYS A 234 -19.48 -9.33 -16.09
N VAL A 235 -18.21 -9.16 -15.75
CA VAL A 235 -17.11 -9.19 -16.73
C VAL A 235 -16.26 -10.43 -16.54
N LEU A 236 -15.47 -10.52 -15.45
CA LEU A 236 -14.50 -11.61 -15.29
C LEU A 236 -15.17 -12.98 -15.24
N ARG A 237 -16.13 -13.15 -14.36
CA ARG A 237 -16.84 -14.42 -14.19
C ARG A 237 -17.66 -14.79 -15.42
N SER A 238 -18.28 -13.82 -16.08
CA SER A 238 -19.02 -14.06 -17.32
C SER A 238 -18.10 -14.58 -18.43
N HIS A 239 -16.94 -13.94 -18.64
CA HIS A 239 -15.96 -14.42 -19.63
C HIS A 239 -15.39 -15.79 -19.27
N TYR A 240 -15.12 -16.02 -18.00
CA TYR A 240 -14.64 -17.30 -17.50
C TYR A 240 -15.62 -18.46 -17.78
N LEU A 241 -16.93 -18.22 -17.55
CA LEU A 241 -17.96 -19.26 -17.73
C LEU A 241 -18.31 -19.51 -19.21
N HIS A 242 -18.28 -18.49 -20.05
CA HIS A 242 -18.72 -18.57 -21.45
C HIS A 242 -17.59 -18.76 -22.45
N GLY A 243 -16.33 -18.74 -22.00
CA GLY A 243 -15.17 -18.94 -22.86
C GLY A 243 -14.89 -17.80 -23.82
N THR A 244 -15.52 -16.65 -23.61
CA THR A 244 -15.32 -15.49 -24.47
C THR A 244 -14.06 -14.74 -24.07
N SER A 245 -13.18 -14.45 -25.03
CA SER A 245 -12.03 -13.58 -24.77
C SER A 245 -12.50 -12.13 -24.80
N MET A 246 -12.02 -11.31 -23.84
CA MET A 246 -12.17 -9.86 -23.98
C MET A 246 -11.46 -9.42 -25.26
N GLN A 247 -12.20 -8.79 -26.17
CA GLN A 247 -11.56 -8.14 -27.32
C GLN A 247 -10.61 -7.05 -26.81
N SER A 248 -9.45 -6.94 -27.44
CA SER A 248 -8.53 -5.84 -27.11
C SER A 248 -9.29 -4.53 -27.37
N LYS A 249 -9.51 -3.74 -26.31
CA LYS A 249 -10.17 -2.44 -26.42
C LYS A 249 -9.36 -1.57 -27.37
N GLU A 250 -10.04 -0.89 -28.29
CA GLU A 250 -9.40 0.08 -29.18
C GLU A 250 -8.72 1.19 -28.37
N ALA A 251 -7.66 1.77 -28.91
CA ALA A 251 -6.78 2.73 -28.22
C ALA A 251 -7.50 3.98 -27.65
N THR A 252 -8.70 4.29 -28.12
CA THR A 252 -9.55 5.38 -27.63
C THR A 252 -10.17 5.12 -26.26
N ASP A 253 -10.42 3.86 -25.90
CA ASP A 253 -10.95 3.46 -24.59
C ASP A 253 -9.82 3.22 -23.55
N ILE A 254 -8.56 3.24 -23.98
CA ILE A 254 -7.38 2.96 -23.15
C ILE A 254 -7.22 4.00 -22.04
N LYS A 255 -7.59 5.27 -22.26
CA LYS A 255 -7.50 6.33 -21.22
C LYS A 255 -8.41 6.08 -20.01
N ALA A 256 -9.53 5.42 -20.18
CA ALA A 256 -10.46 5.08 -19.09
C ALA A 256 -10.19 3.68 -18.49
N ALA A 257 -9.57 2.78 -19.24
CA ALA A 257 -9.41 1.37 -18.89
C ALA A 257 -7.99 0.97 -18.45
N SER A 258 -6.99 1.81 -18.68
CA SER A 258 -5.57 1.47 -18.51
C SER A 258 -5.10 1.32 -17.06
N SER A 259 -5.96 1.45 -16.09
CA SER A 259 -5.55 1.37 -14.69
C SER A 259 -6.61 0.90 -13.70
N VAL A 260 -7.64 0.20 -14.15
CA VAL A 260 -8.61 -0.38 -13.20
C VAL A 260 -7.96 -1.60 -12.56
N ALA A 261 -7.46 -1.40 -11.36
CA ALA A 261 -7.03 -2.50 -10.53
C ALA A 261 -8.27 -3.33 -10.15
N PHE A 262 -8.28 -4.60 -10.50
CA PHE A 262 -9.19 -5.53 -9.84
C PHE A 262 -8.72 -5.72 -8.40
N SER A 263 -9.56 -5.36 -7.45
CA SER A 263 -9.16 -5.31 -6.04
C SER A 263 -10.16 -6.04 -5.16
N PHE A 264 -9.65 -6.87 -4.26
CA PHE A 264 -10.43 -7.58 -3.25
C PHE A 264 -9.64 -7.78 -1.98
N MET A 265 -10.35 -7.88 -0.87
CA MET A 265 -9.78 -8.14 0.45
C MET A 265 -9.83 -9.62 0.77
N VAL A 266 -8.75 -10.12 1.34
CA VAL A 266 -8.61 -11.50 1.83
C VAL A 266 -8.53 -11.46 3.35
N HIS A 267 -9.52 -12.04 3.99
CA HIS A 267 -9.59 -12.20 5.42
C HIS A 267 -9.31 -13.66 5.83
N HIS A 268 -8.48 -13.84 6.85
CA HIS A 268 -8.25 -15.15 7.44
C HIS A 268 -7.89 -15.03 8.93
N LYS A 269 -8.39 -15.95 9.78
CA LYS A 269 -8.24 -15.89 11.25
C LYS A 269 -6.78 -15.83 11.72
N LYS A 270 -5.87 -16.50 11.01
CA LYS A 270 -4.43 -16.54 11.32
C LYS A 270 -3.62 -15.41 10.68
N MET A 271 -4.23 -14.60 9.81
CA MET A 271 -3.54 -13.56 9.03
C MET A 271 -4.00 -12.17 9.44
N LYS A 272 -3.15 -11.43 10.13
CA LYS A 272 -3.43 -10.04 10.51
C LYS A 272 -2.21 -9.15 10.24
N PRO A 273 -2.42 -7.95 9.68
CA PRO A 273 -3.68 -7.43 9.11
C PRO A 273 -4.20 -8.26 7.93
N ASP A 274 -5.45 -8.04 7.55
CA ASP A 274 -6.02 -8.62 6.34
C ASP A 274 -5.25 -8.10 5.10
N ARG A 275 -5.37 -8.81 3.98
CA ARG A 275 -4.66 -8.42 2.75
C ARG A 275 -5.63 -7.80 1.75
N LEU A 276 -5.19 -6.71 1.13
CA LEU A 276 -5.86 -6.09 -0.01
C LEU A 276 -5.07 -6.46 -1.27
N ILE A 277 -5.53 -7.45 -2.02
CA ILE A 277 -4.93 -7.82 -3.29
C ILE A 277 -5.39 -6.82 -4.35
N GLN A 278 -4.43 -6.24 -5.08
CA GLN A 278 -4.66 -5.29 -6.16
C GLN A 278 -3.89 -5.74 -7.40
N ILE A 279 -4.63 -6.12 -8.45
CA ILE A 279 -4.09 -6.59 -9.72
C ILE A 279 -4.27 -5.50 -10.76
N TYR A 280 -3.18 -5.08 -11.40
CA TYR A 280 -3.19 -4.05 -12.41
C TYR A 280 -2.92 -4.66 -13.78
N ASP A 281 -3.84 -4.48 -14.75
CA ASP A 281 -3.61 -4.84 -16.15
C ASP A 281 -2.90 -3.69 -16.85
N ILE A 282 -1.62 -3.88 -17.16
CA ILE A 282 -0.79 -2.85 -17.78
C ILE A 282 -0.45 -3.26 -19.21
N ALA A 283 -0.94 -2.48 -20.17
CA ALA A 283 -0.62 -2.69 -21.57
C ALA A 283 0.84 -2.35 -21.85
N GLY A 284 1.59 -3.26 -22.50
CA GLY A 284 3.01 -3.07 -22.83
C GLY A 284 3.26 -1.84 -23.71
N GLU A 285 2.28 -1.42 -24.50
CA GLU A 285 2.33 -0.22 -25.33
C GLU A 285 2.46 1.09 -24.54
N THR A 286 1.99 1.11 -23.31
CA THR A 286 2.10 2.30 -22.43
C THR A 286 3.54 2.57 -21.98
N PHE A 287 4.42 1.58 -22.05
CA PHE A 287 5.85 1.77 -21.78
C PHE A 287 6.60 2.41 -22.95
N VAL A 288 6.18 2.14 -24.16
CA VAL A 288 6.81 2.63 -25.40
C VAL A 288 6.41 4.09 -25.64
N ASN A 289 5.18 4.48 -25.31
CA ASN A 289 4.67 5.82 -25.49
C ASN A 289 4.88 6.66 -24.22
N ASN A 290 5.89 7.50 -24.19
CA ASN A 290 6.41 8.28 -23.05
C ASN A 290 5.45 9.33 -22.44
N THR A 291 4.14 9.32 -22.71
CA THR A 291 3.23 10.42 -22.42
C THR A 291 2.50 10.39 -21.08
N GLU A 292 2.60 9.32 -20.25
CA GLU A 292 1.81 9.24 -19.02
C GLU A 292 2.66 9.03 -17.76
N ASN A 293 2.87 10.11 -17.03
CA ASN A 293 3.49 10.12 -15.69
C ASN A 293 2.67 9.36 -14.62
N GLU A 294 1.39 9.07 -14.89
CA GLU A 294 0.47 8.47 -13.90
C GLU A 294 0.67 6.96 -13.70
N LEU A 295 1.12 6.25 -14.71
CA LEU A 295 1.39 4.80 -14.64
C LEU A 295 2.64 4.46 -13.81
N GLN A 296 3.49 5.45 -13.52
CA GLN A 296 4.78 5.22 -12.85
C GLN A 296 4.65 4.89 -11.37
N LEU A 297 3.58 5.35 -10.71
CA LEU A 297 3.46 5.25 -9.25
C LEU A 297 3.17 3.83 -8.73
N HIS A 298 2.58 2.94 -9.54
CA HIS A 298 2.26 1.57 -9.12
C HIS A 298 3.50 0.76 -8.75
N TYR A 299 4.60 0.97 -9.48
CA TYR A 299 5.82 0.20 -9.27
C TYR A 299 6.55 0.54 -7.98
N THR A 300 6.31 1.74 -7.41
CA THR A 300 6.94 2.16 -6.15
C THR A 300 6.51 1.34 -4.95
N TYR A 301 5.40 0.60 -5.07
CA TYR A 301 4.83 -0.20 -4.00
C TYR A 301 4.38 -1.59 -4.45
N SER A 302 4.84 -2.06 -5.61
CA SER A 302 4.61 -3.43 -6.07
C SER A 302 5.30 -4.42 -5.15
N GLU A 303 4.58 -5.45 -4.72
CA GLU A 303 5.15 -6.56 -3.95
C GLU A 303 5.75 -7.64 -4.87
N GLY A 304 5.33 -7.70 -6.13
CA GLY A 304 5.86 -8.59 -7.17
C GLY A 304 5.33 -8.21 -8.54
N ILE A 305 5.90 -8.77 -9.58
CA ILE A 305 5.56 -8.47 -10.98
C ILE A 305 5.29 -9.78 -11.71
N VAL A 306 4.22 -9.80 -12.51
CA VAL A 306 3.96 -10.89 -13.46
C VAL A 306 4.23 -10.37 -14.87
N PHE A 307 5.16 -10.98 -15.58
CA PHE A 307 5.46 -10.68 -16.98
C PHE A 307 4.88 -11.79 -17.87
N VAL A 308 3.81 -11.49 -18.61
CA VAL A 308 3.14 -12.45 -19.49
C VAL A 308 3.74 -12.37 -20.89
N LEU A 309 4.39 -13.44 -21.31
CA LEU A 309 5.04 -13.60 -22.60
C LEU A 309 4.18 -14.49 -23.51
N ASP A 310 3.85 -13.98 -24.70
CA ASP A 310 3.20 -14.78 -25.76
C ASP A 310 4.25 -15.52 -26.56
N PRO A 311 4.31 -16.86 -26.54
CA PRO A 311 5.27 -17.62 -27.34
C PRO A 311 5.11 -17.37 -28.85
N LEU A 312 3.91 -16.98 -29.30
CA LEU A 312 3.67 -16.64 -30.72
C LEU A 312 4.31 -15.30 -31.13
N SER A 313 4.75 -14.48 -30.18
CA SER A 313 5.53 -13.27 -30.49
C SER A 313 6.97 -13.59 -30.89
N ILE A 314 7.44 -14.79 -30.57
CA ILE A 314 8.80 -15.26 -30.88
C ILE A 314 8.85 -15.76 -32.36
N PRO A 315 9.69 -15.14 -33.21
CA PRO A 315 9.72 -15.47 -34.65
C PRO A 315 10.00 -16.94 -34.96
N SER A 316 10.93 -17.58 -34.23
CA SER A 316 11.28 -18.98 -34.41
C SER A 316 10.12 -19.95 -34.15
N ILE A 317 9.27 -19.62 -33.17
CA ILE A 317 8.09 -20.40 -32.85
C ILE A 317 6.99 -20.14 -33.88
N ARG A 318 6.79 -18.88 -34.24
CA ARG A 318 5.78 -18.48 -35.24
C ARG A 318 6.02 -19.18 -36.59
N ASN A 319 7.27 -19.22 -37.05
CA ASN A 319 7.61 -19.84 -38.32
C ASN A 319 7.38 -21.36 -38.35
N ARG A 320 7.43 -22.02 -37.18
CA ARG A 320 7.10 -23.46 -37.07
C ARG A 320 5.60 -23.75 -37.12
N LEU A 321 4.78 -22.71 -36.90
CA LEU A 321 3.32 -22.83 -36.79
C LEU A 321 2.57 -22.42 -38.07
N ASP A 322 3.27 -21.84 -39.07
CA ASP A 322 2.62 -21.27 -40.28
C ASP A 322 1.86 -22.28 -41.14
N GLU A 323 2.06 -23.60 -40.95
CA GLU A 323 1.36 -24.65 -41.70
C GLU A 323 -0.01 -25.08 -41.09
N GLY A 324 -0.39 -24.57 -39.92
CA GLY A 324 -1.58 -25.08 -39.19
C GLY A 324 -2.41 -24.10 -38.39
N ILE A 325 -2.06 -22.80 -38.36
CA ILE A 325 -2.84 -21.79 -37.58
C ILE A 325 -3.98 -21.23 -38.40
N SER A 326 -5.20 -21.19 -37.81
CA SER A 326 -6.35 -20.50 -38.39
C SER A 326 -6.11 -18.98 -38.50
N GLU A 327 -6.73 -18.31 -39.48
CA GLU A 327 -6.62 -16.84 -39.63
C GLU A 327 -7.02 -16.06 -38.35
N VAL A 328 -7.93 -16.61 -37.56
CA VAL A 328 -8.38 -16.04 -36.28
C VAL A 328 -7.26 -16.02 -35.23
N ASP A 329 -6.41 -17.07 -35.23
CA ASP A 329 -5.26 -17.13 -34.31
C ASP A 329 -4.15 -16.15 -34.74
N LYS A 330 -3.98 -15.94 -36.06
CA LYS A 330 -3.00 -14.97 -36.61
C LYS A 330 -3.32 -13.53 -36.20
N SER A 331 -4.59 -13.15 -36.11
CA SER A 331 -5.01 -11.82 -35.68
C SER A 331 -4.78 -11.56 -34.17
N SER A 332 -4.56 -12.62 -33.39
CA SER A 332 -4.33 -12.55 -31.95
C SER A 332 -2.82 -12.55 -31.57
N VAL A 333 -1.94 -12.59 -32.55
CA VAL A 333 -0.49 -12.57 -32.32
C VAL A 333 -0.03 -11.17 -32.00
N GLY A 334 0.71 -11.01 -30.88
CA GLY A 334 1.34 -9.74 -30.51
C GLY A 334 2.37 -9.32 -31.54
N THR A 335 2.28 -8.08 -32.00
CA THR A 335 3.22 -7.51 -32.99
C THR A 335 4.39 -6.77 -32.36
N LEU A 336 4.37 -6.56 -31.04
CA LEU A 336 5.40 -5.85 -30.28
C LEU A 336 6.54 -6.79 -29.93
N ASP A 337 7.77 -6.31 -30.17
CA ASP A 337 8.99 -6.96 -29.74
C ASP A 337 9.04 -7.06 -28.21
N VAL A 338 9.18 -8.28 -27.70
CA VAL A 338 9.22 -8.59 -26.26
C VAL A 338 10.40 -7.89 -25.58
N ASP A 339 11.56 -7.83 -26.27
CA ASP A 339 12.77 -7.20 -25.75
C ASP A 339 12.55 -5.68 -25.59
N LEU A 340 11.86 -5.04 -26.55
CA LEU A 340 11.53 -3.61 -26.46
C LEU A 340 10.58 -3.32 -25.28
N VAL A 341 9.61 -4.19 -25.03
CA VAL A 341 8.71 -4.05 -23.89
C VAL A 341 9.46 -4.21 -22.57
N LEU A 342 10.36 -5.20 -22.50
CA LEU A 342 11.19 -5.43 -21.32
C LEU A 342 12.13 -4.27 -21.04
N ASP A 343 12.87 -3.79 -22.05
CA ASP A 343 13.80 -2.67 -21.88
C ASP A 343 13.09 -1.38 -21.46
N SER A 344 11.98 -1.08 -22.09
CA SER A 344 11.16 0.08 -21.73
C SER A 344 10.63 -0.02 -20.29
N PHE A 345 10.18 -1.20 -19.88
CA PHE A 345 9.75 -1.49 -18.51
C PHE A 345 10.92 -1.35 -17.52
N LEU A 346 12.08 -1.96 -17.78
CA LEU A 346 13.25 -1.88 -16.91
C LEU A 346 13.76 -0.47 -16.74
N ASN A 347 13.80 0.33 -17.82
CA ASN A 347 14.19 1.74 -17.76
C ASN A 347 13.23 2.55 -16.89
N LYS A 348 11.93 2.30 -17.03
CA LYS A 348 10.91 2.98 -16.23
C LYS A 348 10.98 2.58 -14.75
N LEU A 349 11.17 1.31 -14.47
CA LEU A 349 11.32 0.80 -13.11
C LEU A 349 12.52 1.42 -12.39
N ARG A 350 13.65 1.58 -13.09
CA ARG A 350 14.84 2.25 -12.56
C ARG A 350 14.60 3.72 -12.25
N GLN A 351 13.95 4.46 -13.15
CA GLN A 351 13.60 5.87 -12.92
C GLN A 351 12.77 6.06 -11.65
N ILE A 352 11.88 5.11 -11.37
CA ILE A 352 10.96 5.19 -10.24
C ILE A 352 11.62 4.76 -8.93
N THR A 353 12.42 3.69 -8.96
CA THR A 353 13.06 3.13 -7.75
C THR A 353 14.33 3.87 -7.34
N GLY A 354 14.89 4.69 -8.24
CA GLY A 354 16.15 5.42 -7.99
C GLY A 354 17.39 4.51 -7.91
N HIS A 355 17.28 3.23 -8.29
CA HIS A 355 18.42 2.31 -8.30
C HIS A 355 19.40 2.65 -9.44
N ALA A 356 20.69 2.58 -9.14
CA ALA A 356 21.75 2.72 -10.14
C ALA A 356 21.64 1.62 -11.21
N SER A 357 22.13 1.87 -12.42
CA SER A 357 21.93 0.95 -13.55
C SER A 357 22.56 -0.45 -13.39
N GLY A 358 23.31 -0.70 -12.31
CA GLY A 358 23.95 -1.97 -11.99
C GLY A 358 23.27 -2.84 -10.94
N ASP A 359 22.39 -2.26 -10.11
CA ASP A 359 21.83 -2.99 -8.98
C ASP A 359 20.67 -3.90 -9.39
N ALA A 360 20.69 -5.13 -8.86
CA ALA A 360 19.59 -6.06 -9.04
C ALA A 360 18.44 -5.72 -8.08
N LEU A 361 17.21 -5.77 -8.59
CA LEU A 361 15.99 -5.44 -7.88
C LEU A 361 15.58 -6.56 -6.93
N ASP A 362 15.13 -6.20 -5.73
CA ASP A 362 14.62 -7.15 -4.73
C ASP A 362 13.17 -7.60 -5.01
N ILE A 363 12.44 -6.87 -5.88
CA ILE A 363 11.06 -7.19 -6.25
C ILE A 363 11.06 -8.50 -7.05
N PRO A 364 10.33 -9.55 -6.65
CA PRO A 364 10.24 -10.77 -7.41
C PRO A 364 9.49 -10.57 -8.74
N ILE A 365 9.96 -11.25 -9.78
CA ILE A 365 9.31 -11.29 -11.08
C ILE A 365 8.99 -12.73 -11.48
N ALA A 366 7.71 -12.99 -11.79
CA ALA A 366 7.24 -14.22 -12.39
C ALA A 366 7.09 -14.02 -13.89
N VAL A 367 7.89 -14.73 -14.69
CA VAL A 367 7.75 -14.75 -16.15
C VAL A 367 6.81 -15.89 -16.52
N VAL A 368 5.70 -15.57 -17.16
CA VAL A 368 4.65 -16.53 -17.50
C VAL A 368 4.59 -16.70 -19.00
N ILE A 369 4.97 -17.86 -19.50
CA ILE A 369 4.79 -18.26 -20.91
C ILE A 369 3.33 -18.64 -21.07
N SER A 370 2.57 -17.77 -21.74
CA SER A 370 1.14 -17.96 -21.96
C SER A 370 0.87 -18.95 -23.10
N LYS A 371 -0.41 -19.34 -23.27
CA LYS A 371 -0.85 -20.21 -24.38
C LYS A 371 -0.04 -21.53 -24.46
N ALA A 372 0.34 -22.08 -23.30
CA ALA A 372 1.14 -23.30 -23.21
C ALA A 372 0.41 -24.57 -23.71
N ASP A 373 -0.89 -24.46 -23.99
CA ASP A 373 -1.72 -25.48 -24.64
C ASP A 373 -1.46 -25.60 -26.16
N ILE A 374 -0.70 -24.68 -26.75
CA ILE A 374 -0.28 -24.81 -28.15
C ILE A 374 0.67 -25.98 -28.27
N ARG A 375 0.38 -26.93 -29.18
CA ARG A 375 1.13 -28.18 -29.34
C ARG A 375 2.64 -27.97 -29.38
N THR A 376 3.11 -27.02 -30.19
CA THR A 376 4.55 -26.72 -30.32
C THR A 376 5.19 -26.24 -29.00
N VAL A 377 4.42 -25.63 -28.11
CA VAL A 377 4.88 -25.17 -26.78
C VAL A 377 4.79 -26.32 -25.79
N ASP A 378 3.66 -27.06 -25.81
CA ASP A 378 3.39 -28.18 -24.91
C ASP A 378 4.41 -29.31 -25.06
N GLU A 379 4.90 -29.59 -26.29
CA GLU A 379 5.97 -30.57 -26.57
C GLU A 379 7.28 -30.23 -25.85
N PHE A 380 7.57 -28.96 -25.56
CA PHE A 380 8.81 -28.52 -24.89
C PHE A 380 8.67 -28.32 -23.38
N ILE A 381 7.55 -27.77 -22.93
CA ILE A 381 7.35 -27.40 -21.53
C ILE A 381 6.06 -28.00 -20.91
N GLY A 382 5.38 -28.90 -21.63
CA GLY A 382 4.15 -29.55 -21.15
C GLY A 382 4.35 -30.47 -19.95
N ASP A 383 3.26 -30.88 -19.33
CA ASP A 383 3.26 -31.76 -18.13
C ASP A 383 3.95 -33.08 -18.36
N GLU A 384 3.79 -33.66 -19.57
CA GLU A 384 4.45 -34.91 -19.97
C GLU A 384 5.97 -34.73 -20.02
N LYS A 385 6.45 -33.64 -20.59
CA LYS A 385 7.87 -33.32 -20.66
C LYS A 385 8.50 -33.12 -19.29
N ILE A 386 7.85 -32.41 -18.40
CA ILE A 386 8.29 -32.20 -17.02
C ILE A 386 8.33 -33.55 -16.28
N SER A 387 7.30 -34.37 -16.40
CA SER A 387 7.22 -35.68 -15.76
C SER A 387 8.31 -36.64 -16.30
N ALA A 388 8.57 -36.60 -17.60
CA ALA A 388 9.65 -37.37 -18.20
C ALA A 388 11.03 -36.93 -17.70
N TYR A 389 11.27 -35.63 -17.58
CA TYR A 389 12.51 -35.07 -17.01
C TYR A 389 12.72 -35.51 -15.56
N LEU A 390 11.67 -35.40 -14.71
CA LEU A 390 11.72 -35.87 -13.32
C LEU A 390 12.09 -37.34 -13.23
N SER A 391 11.42 -38.18 -14.00
CA SER A 391 11.67 -39.63 -14.04
C SER A 391 13.07 -39.98 -14.50
N GLN A 392 13.57 -39.35 -15.58
CA GLN A 392 14.90 -39.60 -16.14
C GLN A 392 16.04 -39.19 -15.19
N ASN A 393 15.82 -38.16 -14.35
CA ASN A 393 16.81 -37.67 -13.40
C ASN A 393 16.61 -38.16 -11.97
N GLY A 394 15.63 -39.06 -11.72
CA GLY A 394 15.34 -39.59 -10.39
C GLY A 394 14.89 -38.52 -9.37
N LEU A 395 14.21 -37.49 -9.85
CA LEU A 395 13.72 -36.39 -9.04
C LEU A 395 12.27 -36.63 -8.58
N ASP A 396 11.95 -36.22 -7.37
CA ASP A 396 10.61 -36.31 -6.83
C ASP A 396 9.66 -35.24 -7.40
N MET A 397 8.36 -35.46 -7.28
CA MET A 397 7.31 -34.52 -7.72
C MET A 397 7.36 -33.17 -7.01
N ASN A 398 7.94 -33.07 -5.81
CA ASN A 398 8.18 -31.81 -5.13
C ASN A 398 9.11 -30.86 -5.93
N LYS A 399 9.91 -31.40 -6.86
CA LYS A 399 10.75 -30.63 -7.78
C LYS A 399 10.06 -30.21 -9.07
N TYR A 400 8.75 -30.47 -9.20
CA TYR A 400 7.99 -30.16 -10.43
C TYR A 400 8.15 -28.69 -10.86
N THR A 401 7.91 -27.74 -9.96
CA THR A 401 8.00 -26.31 -10.26
C THR A 401 9.42 -25.84 -10.54
N ALA A 402 10.43 -26.52 -10.01
CA ALA A 402 11.84 -26.24 -10.29
C ALA A 402 12.25 -26.75 -11.69
N VAL A 403 11.74 -27.91 -12.08
CA VAL A 403 11.93 -28.43 -13.45
C VAL A 403 11.18 -27.59 -14.46
N GLU A 404 9.96 -27.15 -14.13
CA GLU A 404 9.19 -26.22 -14.94
C GLU A 404 9.97 -24.92 -15.22
N ASP A 405 10.49 -24.27 -14.18
CA ASP A 405 11.32 -23.05 -14.31
C ASP A 405 12.51 -23.30 -15.26
N ARG A 406 13.21 -24.40 -15.07
CA ARG A 406 14.34 -24.77 -15.92
C ARG A 406 13.95 -24.99 -17.39
N LEU A 407 12.93 -25.79 -17.65
CA LEU A 407 12.49 -26.08 -19.02
C LEU A 407 11.94 -24.84 -19.72
N CYS A 408 11.24 -23.94 -18.99
CA CYS A 408 10.80 -22.66 -19.53
C CYS A 408 11.98 -21.77 -19.95
N ARG A 409 13.06 -21.73 -19.17
CA ARG A 409 14.29 -20.99 -19.52
C ARG A 409 14.99 -21.59 -20.71
N GLU A 410 15.15 -22.91 -20.75
CA GLU A 410 15.73 -23.65 -21.87
C GLU A 410 14.92 -23.39 -23.15
N PHE A 411 13.59 -23.49 -23.08
CA PHE A 411 12.69 -23.20 -24.20
C PHE A 411 12.88 -21.79 -24.77
N LEU A 412 12.93 -20.78 -23.93
CA LEU A 412 13.13 -19.39 -24.37
C LEU A 412 14.52 -19.21 -24.99
N THR A 413 15.55 -19.76 -24.37
CA THR A 413 16.95 -19.65 -24.84
C THR A 413 17.14 -20.32 -26.20
N GLU A 414 16.63 -21.53 -26.39
CA GLU A 414 16.70 -22.28 -27.64
C GLU A 414 15.91 -21.61 -28.79
N ASN A 415 14.88 -20.83 -28.45
CA ASN A 415 14.08 -20.11 -29.43
C ASN A 415 14.55 -18.66 -29.68
N GLY A 416 15.79 -18.32 -29.27
CA GLY A 416 16.42 -17.03 -29.57
C GLY A 416 16.21 -15.94 -28.54
N MET A 417 15.58 -16.24 -27.37
CA MET A 417 15.30 -15.29 -26.28
C MET A 417 16.37 -15.33 -25.17
N ALA A 418 17.59 -15.78 -25.46
CA ALA A 418 18.69 -15.84 -24.49
C ALA A 418 18.98 -14.45 -23.87
N HIS A 419 18.88 -13.38 -24.65
CA HIS A 419 19.06 -12.01 -24.19
C HIS A 419 18.02 -11.64 -23.13
N PHE A 420 16.75 -11.96 -23.38
CA PHE A 420 15.66 -11.75 -22.45
C PHE A 420 15.88 -12.48 -21.11
N VAL A 421 16.22 -13.78 -21.16
CA VAL A 421 16.48 -14.59 -19.96
C VAL A 421 17.63 -13.99 -19.16
N ASN A 422 18.75 -13.67 -19.81
CA ASN A 422 19.90 -13.05 -19.16
C ASN A 422 19.56 -11.67 -18.54
N ALA A 423 18.77 -10.86 -19.24
CA ALA A 423 18.35 -9.56 -18.72
C ALA A 423 17.51 -9.69 -17.43
N ILE A 424 16.58 -10.64 -17.39
CA ILE A 424 15.78 -10.93 -16.19
C ILE A 424 16.69 -11.41 -15.05
N ASP A 425 17.59 -12.36 -15.30
CA ASP A 425 18.48 -12.94 -14.29
C ASP A 425 19.44 -11.90 -13.70
N MET A 426 19.95 -10.99 -14.52
CA MET A 426 20.82 -9.91 -14.06
C MET A 426 20.09 -8.79 -13.29
N LYS A 427 18.82 -8.56 -13.61
CA LYS A 427 18.07 -7.39 -13.08
C LYS A 427 17.18 -7.72 -11.90
N PHE A 428 16.82 -8.99 -11.69
CA PHE A 428 15.96 -9.40 -10.58
C PHE A 428 16.64 -10.49 -9.76
N LYS A 429 16.83 -10.26 -8.46
CA LYS A 429 17.41 -11.25 -7.54
C LYS A 429 16.51 -12.48 -7.39
N ASN A 430 15.21 -12.26 -7.42
CA ASN A 430 14.19 -13.30 -7.32
C ASN A 430 13.38 -13.31 -8.63
N ASN A 431 13.62 -14.30 -9.44
CA ASN A 431 12.89 -14.50 -10.68
C ASN A 431 12.53 -15.98 -10.85
N ARG A 432 11.41 -16.28 -11.49
CA ARG A 432 10.97 -17.62 -11.78
C ARG A 432 10.12 -17.64 -13.03
N TYR A 433 10.22 -18.74 -13.80
CA TYR A 433 9.50 -18.92 -15.05
C TYR A 433 8.41 -19.98 -14.86
N PHE A 434 7.27 -19.75 -15.47
CA PHE A 434 6.09 -20.59 -15.41
C PHE A 434 5.49 -20.75 -16.79
N LYS A 435 4.83 -21.88 -17.03
CA LYS A 435 3.95 -22.06 -18.17
C LYS A 435 2.51 -21.79 -17.74
N CYS A 436 1.68 -21.32 -18.68
CA CYS A 436 0.29 -21.02 -18.38
C CYS A 436 -0.60 -21.20 -19.63
N SER A 437 -1.72 -21.85 -19.46
CA SER A 437 -2.85 -21.78 -20.39
C SER A 437 -4.07 -21.22 -19.65
N ALA A 438 -4.34 -19.93 -19.82
CA ALA A 438 -5.40 -19.26 -19.09
C ALA A 438 -6.80 -19.67 -19.52
N ILE A 439 -6.99 -19.97 -20.81
CA ILE A 439 -8.27 -20.43 -21.37
C ILE A 439 -8.36 -21.95 -21.36
N GLY A 440 -7.27 -22.64 -21.67
CA GLY A 440 -7.16 -24.11 -21.65
C GLY A 440 -7.71 -24.81 -22.89
N HIS A 441 -8.19 -24.06 -23.88
CA HIS A 441 -8.71 -24.58 -25.16
C HIS A 441 -8.80 -23.46 -26.21
N SER A 442 -9.06 -23.82 -27.47
CA SER A 442 -9.34 -22.84 -28.53
C SER A 442 -10.59 -22.01 -28.18
N ARG A 443 -10.64 -20.74 -28.65
CA ARG A 443 -11.62 -19.70 -28.27
C ARG A 443 -13.12 -20.06 -28.45
N GLU A 444 -13.42 -21.12 -29.16
CA GLU A 444 -14.80 -21.49 -29.51
C GLU A 444 -15.45 -22.55 -28.60
N ARG A 445 -14.79 -22.95 -27.50
CA ARG A 445 -15.20 -24.12 -26.73
C ARG A 445 -15.47 -23.88 -25.25
N GLY A 446 -16.46 -23.04 -24.92
CA GLY A 446 -17.09 -23.08 -23.59
C GLY A 446 -16.24 -22.51 -22.43
N ARG A 447 -16.56 -22.94 -21.23
CA ARG A 447 -15.94 -22.46 -19.98
C ARG A 447 -14.41 -22.61 -19.99
N TYR A 448 -13.70 -21.65 -19.40
CA TYR A 448 -12.25 -21.75 -19.18
C TYR A 448 -11.87 -23.03 -18.41
N ASN A 449 -10.77 -23.64 -18.82
CA ASN A 449 -10.12 -24.76 -18.14
C ASN A 449 -8.64 -24.41 -17.90
N PRO A 450 -8.38 -23.44 -16.99
CA PRO A 450 -7.05 -22.89 -16.84
C PRO A 450 -6.06 -23.89 -16.24
N LYS A 451 -4.81 -23.78 -16.67
CA LYS A 451 -3.65 -24.49 -16.11
C LYS A 451 -2.50 -23.53 -15.89
N GLY A 452 -1.79 -23.63 -14.77
CA GLY A 452 -0.61 -22.81 -14.49
C GLY A 452 -0.92 -21.33 -14.20
N VAL A 453 -2.15 -20.98 -13.81
CA VAL A 453 -2.54 -19.57 -13.51
C VAL A 453 -2.37 -19.19 -12.06
N LEU A 454 -2.36 -20.14 -11.15
CA LEU A 454 -2.27 -19.91 -9.72
C LEU A 454 -0.83 -19.82 -9.23
N GLU A 455 0.04 -20.66 -9.75
CA GLU A 455 1.42 -20.86 -9.31
C GLU A 455 2.28 -19.60 -9.39
N PRO A 456 2.22 -18.75 -10.44
CA PRO A 456 2.97 -17.50 -10.48
C PRO A 456 2.59 -16.53 -9.36
N MET A 457 1.31 -16.40 -9.08
CA MET A 457 0.78 -15.54 -8.02
C MET A 457 1.05 -16.10 -6.63
N GLU A 458 0.89 -17.41 -6.47
CA GLU A 458 1.23 -18.12 -5.24
C GLU A 458 2.70 -17.92 -4.89
N TRP A 459 3.61 -18.11 -5.85
CA TRP A 459 5.05 -17.89 -5.67
C TRP A 459 5.37 -16.45 -5.25
N ILE A 460 4.79 -15.45 -5.91
CA ILE A 460 4.95 -14.04 -5.53
C ILE A 460 4.50 -13.83 -4.09
N PHE A 461 3.31 -14.29 -3.72
CA PHE A 461 2.78 -14.08 -2.37
C PHE A 461 3.57 -14.85 -1.31
N GLN A 462 4.02 -16.07 -1.59
CA GLN A 462 4.89 -16.82 -0.67
C GLN A 462 6.25 -16.15 -0.48
N THR A 463 6.77 -15.48 -1.50
CA THR A 463 8.07 -14.79 -1.45
C THR A 463 7.99 -13.48 -0.67
N THR A 464 6.86 -12.76 -0.74
CA THR A 464 6.74 -11.38 -0.26
C THR A 464 5.93 -11.23 1.01
N ASP A 465 5.04 -12.19 1.32
CA ASP A 465 4.11 -12.11 2.44
C ASP A 465 4.05 -13.40 3.28
N ASN A 466 4.62 -13.33 4.47
CA ASN A 466 4.61 -14.46 5.40
C ASN A 466 3.18 -14.90 5.82
N GLY A 467 2.22 -13.98 5.82
CA GLY A 467 0.82 -14.29 6.13
C GLY A 467 0.20 -15.15 5.03
N MET A 468 0.34 -14.74 3.77
CA MET A 468 -0.13 -15.53 2.62
C MET A 468 0.61 -16.87 2.55
N LYS A 469 1.93 -16.88 2.72
CA LYS A 469 2.74 -18.11 2.76
C LYS A 469 2.24 -19.12 3.79
N SER A 470 1.77 -18.67 4.96
CA SER A 470 1.28 -19.57 6.03
C SER A 470 -0.10 -20.17 5.76
N ILE A 471 -0.84 -19.63 4.78
CA ILE A 471 -2.22 -20.00 4.50
C ILE A 471 -2.33 -20.68 3.14
N TRP A 472 -1.65 -20.17 2.14
CA TRP A 472 -1.66 -20.67 0.78
C TRP A 472 -0.28 -21.21 0.40
N HIS A 473 -0.17 -22.53 0.35
CA HIS A 473 1.05 -23.28 0.02
C HIS A 473 0.69 -24.57 -0.70
N ASP A 474 -0.08 -24.45 -1.77
CA ASP A 474 -0.52 -25.59 -2.59
C ASP A 474 0.65 -26.09 -3.46
N SER A 475 1.64 -25.25 -3.76
CA SER A 475 2.82 -25.58 -4.57
C SER A 475 4.12 -25.42 -3.78
N GLU A 476 5.08 -26.28 -4.04
CA GLU A 476 6.45 -26.19 -3.52
C GLU A 476 7.35 -25.50 -4.52
N PHE A 477 8.02 -24.43 -4.08
CA PHE A 477 8.88 -23.58 -4.94
C PHE A 477 10.36 -23.70 -4.57
N GLU A 478 10.83 -24.93 -4.38
CA GLU A 478 12.26 -25.16 -4.19
C GLU A 478 13.05 -24.90 -5.47
N LYS A 479 14.35 -24.67 -5.33
CA LYS A 479 15.30 -24.63 -6.47
C LYS A 479 15.83 -26.03 -6.75
N LEU A 480 16.20 -26.29 -8.01
CA LEU A 480 16.94 -27.50 -8.39
C LEU A 480 18.33 -27.52 -7.81
#